data_fd410f2ec3cbdf003d54347fc1c109e0
#
_entry.id   fd410f2ec3cbdf003d54347fc1c109e0
#
_cell.length_a   1.000
_cell.length_b   1.000
_cell.length_c   1.000
_cell.angle_alpha   90.00
_cell.angle_beta   90.00
_cell.angle_gamma   90.00
#
_symmetry.space_group_name_H-M   'P 1'
#
loop_
_entity.id
_entity.type
_entity.pdbx_description
1 polymer ?
#
loop_
_entity_poly.entity_id
_entity_poly.type
_entity_poly.pdbx_seq_one_letter_code
_entity_poly.pdbx_strand_id
1 'polypeptide(L)'
;MGADSLIKKIPHSQVMKLEDMVAVEANQVSSMTLVQRPSIGITLFSLGEGEGIKMHTSPGDAMVQILSGIAEIMIGEEKYHVHGGETIILPANIPHALHAIKSFQMLLIAVKPEKQ
;
A
#
# COMPACT_ATOMS: atom_id res chain seq x y z
N MET A 1 -25.84 -4.19 -2.61
CA MET A 1 -24.39 -4.06 -2.80
C MET A 1 -23.75 -5.42 -2.91
N GLY A 2 -22.94 -5.74 -2.05
CA GLY A 2 -22.39 -7.07 -1.95
C GLY A 2 -21.60 -7.48 -3.19
N ALA A 3 -22.07 -8.56 -3.83
CA ALA A 3 -21.30 -9.21 -4.89
C ALA A 3 -20.99 -8.31 -6.08
N ASP A 4 -21.82 -7.30 -6.31
CA ASP A 4 -21.63 -6.42 -7.46
C ASP A 4 -20.68 -5.26 -7.21
N SER A 5 -20.21 -5.09 -5.98
CA SER A 5 -19.29 -4.00 -5.68
C SER A 5 -17.92 -4.26 -6.30
N LEU A 6 -17.37 -3.26 -6.98
CA LEU A 6 -16.05 -3.35 -7.57
C LEU A 6 -14.96 -2.98 -6.55
N ILE A 7 -15.26 -2.04 -5.65
CA ILE A 7 -14.38 -1.73 -4.53
C ILE A 7 -15.00 -2.42 -3.31
N LYS A 8 -14.23 -3.34 -2.71
CA LYS A 8 -14.75 -4.23 -1.68
C LYS A 8 -14.23 -3.86 -0.30
N LYS A 9 -14.93 -4.34 0.74
CA LYS A 9 -14.49 -4.31 2.14
C LYS A 9 -14.52 -2.96 2.81
N ILE A 10 -14.87 -1.89 2.10
CA ILE A 10 -15.07 -0.57 2.71
C ILE A 10 -16.45 -0.07 2.31
N PRO A 11 -17.05 0.83 3.12
CA PRO A 11 -18.39 1.29 2.84
C PRO A 11 -18.48 2.13 1.56
N HIS A 12 -19.65 2.08 0.93
CA HIS A 12 -19.98 2.91 -0.23
C HIS A 12 -20.89 4.03 0.22
N SER A 13 -20.76 5.19 -0.44
CA SER A 13 -21.62 6.35 -0.21
C SER A 13 -21.57 6.83 1.24
N GLN A 14 -20.41 6.70 1.85
CA GLN A 14 -20.13 7.19 3.20
C GLN A 14 -18.80 7.87 3.22
N VAL A 15 -18.69 8.94 3.99
CA VAL A 15 -17.42 9.61 4.22
C VAL A 15 -16.66 8.78 5.25
N MET A 16 -15.38 8.52 4.99
CA MET A 16 -14.55 7.74 5.89
C MET A 16 -13.10 8.20 5.81
N LYS A 17 -12.33 7.84 6.81
CA LYS A 17 -10.87 7.98 6.76
C LYS A 17 -10.31 6.59 6.50
N LEU A 18 -9.46 6.45 5.49
CA LEU A 18 -8.90 5.14 5.14
C LEU A 18 -8.06 4.57 6.28
N GLU A 19 -7.40 5.42 7.05
CA GLU A 19 -6.60 4.94 8.17
C GLU A 19 -7.44 4.26 9.25
N ASP A 20 -8.75 4.50 9.28
CA ASP A 20 -9.63 3.82 10.23
C ASP A 20 -10.04 2.43 9.74
N MET A 21 -9.77 2.12 8.47
CA MET A 21 -10.23 0.88 7.86
C MET A 21 -9.26 -0.29 8.07
N VAL A 22 -8.01 -0.02 8.42
CA VAL A 22 -7.03 -1.06 8.69
C VAL A 22 -6.31 -0.74 9.99
N ALA A 23 -6.40 -1.64 10.96
CA ALA A 23 -5.82 -1.42 12.29
C ALA A 23 -4.30 -1.63 12.24
N VAL A 24 -3.57 -0.83 13.01
CA VAL A 24 -2.14 -1.06 13.22
C VAL A 24 -1.99 -2.01 14.40
N GLU A 25 -1.32 -3.13 14.16
CA GLU A 25 -1.05 -4.13 15.19
C GLU A 25 0.44 -4.19 15.44
N ALA A 26 0.83 -4.20 16.70
CA ALA A 26 2.25 -4.29 17.06
C ALA A 26 2.84 -5.59 16.51
N ASN A 27 4.02 -5.46 15.91
CA ASN A 27 4.80 -6.60 15.40
C ASN A 27 4.09 -7.36 14.29
N GLN A 28 3.21 -6.70 13.54
CA GLN A 28 2.46 -7.34 12.46
C GLN A 28 2.41 -6.47 11.23
N VAL A 29 2.27 -7.15 10.08
CA VAL A 29 1.93 -6.52 8.81
C VAL A 29 0.53 -7.01 8.48
N SER A 30 -0.41 -6.08 8.29
CA SER A 30 -1.79 -6.42 7.95
C SER A 30 -2.14 -5.79 6.62
N SER A 31 -3.03 -6.44 5.88
CA SER A 31 -3.45 -5.92 4.59
C SER A 31 -4.93 -6.18 4.36
N MET A 32 -5.53 -5.31 3.56
CA MET A 32 -6.93 -5.45 3.17
C MET A 32 -7.00 -5.09 1.69
N THR A 33 -7.31 -6.09 0.86
CA THR A 33 -7.40 -5.89 -0.58
C THR A 33 -8.77 -5.34 -0.94
N LEU A 34 -8.80 -4.18 -1.56
CA LEU A 34 -10.03 -3.50 -1.95
C LEU A 34 -10.42 -3.81 -3.38
N VAL A 35 -9.42 -3.94 -4.26
CA VAL A 35 -9.64 -4.25 -5.68
C VAL A 35 -8.53 -5.19 -6.13
N GLN A 36 -8.90 -6.25 -6.84
CA GLN A 36 -7.94 -7.19 -7.42
C GLN A 36 -8.41 -7.55 -8.81
N ARG A 37 -7.77 -6.96 -9.82
CA ARG A 37 -8.08 -7.20 -11.22
C ARG A 37 -6.77 -7.39 -11.96
N PRO A 38 -6.80 -7.96 -13.18
CA PRO A 38 -5.54 -8.25 -13.88
C PRO A 38 -4.62 -7.04 -14.05
N SER A 39 -5.17 -5.85 -14.29
CA SER A 39 -4.36 -4.67 -14.53
C SER A 39 -4.34 -3.67 -13.38
N ILE A 40 -5.08 -3.93 -12.29
CA ILE A 40 -5.09 -2.99 -11.17
C ILE A 40 -5.32 -3.72 -9.86
N GLY A 41 -4.57 -3.33 -8.84
CA GLY A 41 -4.78 -3.79 -7.48
C GLY A 41 -4.78 -2.60 -6.55
N ILE A 42 -5.68 -2.59 -5.57
CA ILE A 42 -5.73 -1.53 -4.56
C ILE A 42 -5.79 -2.21 -3.21
N THR A 43 -4.82 -1.90 -2.34
CA THR A 43 -4.69 -2.56 -1.04
C THR A 43 -4.36 -1.54 0.03
N LEU A 44 -5.01 -1.68 1.18
CA LEU A 44 -4.62 -0.95 2.39
C LEU A 44 -3.67 -1.84 3.19
N PHE A 45 -2.60 -1.24 3.71
CA PHE A 45 -1.63 -1.94 4.55
C PHE A 45 -1.43 -1.19 5.86
N SER A 46 -1.12 -1.95 6.91
CA SER A 46 -0.56 -1.38 8.12
C SER A 46 0.66 -2.19 8.52
N LEU A 47 1.71 -1.50 8.95
CA LEU A 47 2.94 -2.14 9.42
C LEU A 47 3.26 -1.61 10.81
N GLY A 48 3.42 -2.52 11.77
CA GLY A 48 3.89 -2.14 13.09
C GLY A 48 5.33 -1.66 13.03
N GLU A 49 5.72 -0.81 13.98
CA GLU A 49 7.09 -0.27 14.02
C GLU A 49 8.11 -1.41 13.95
N GLY A 50 9.11 -1.26 13.09
CA GLY A 50 10.15 -2.25 12.88
C GLY A 50 9.81 -3.33 11.87
N GLU A 51 8.56 -3.46 11.50
CA GLU A 51 8.14 -4.45 10.49
C GLU A 51 8.44 -3.95 9.09
N GLY A 52 8.52 -4.87 8.13
CA GLY A 52 8.86 -4.49 6.76
C GLY A 52 8.34 -5.45 5.74
N ILE A 53 8.49 -5.05 4.49
CA ILE A 53 8.20 -5.88 3.32
C ILE A 53 9.51 -6.04 2.58
N LYS A 54 9.91 -7.29 2.37
CA LYS A 54 11.21 -7.61 1.79
C LYS A 54 11.34 -7.11 0.37
N MET A 55 12.59 -6.88 -0.04
CA MET A 55 12.90 -6.45 -1.41
C MET A 55 12.31 -7.41 -2.43
N HIS A 56 11.61 -6.86 -3.40
CA HIS A 56 11.00 -7.62 -4.49
C HIS A 56 10.74 -6.69 -5.66
N THR A 57 10.37 -7.27 -6.80
CA THR A 57 10.03 -6.50 -8.00
C THR A 57 8.59 -6.82 -8.40
N SER A 58 8.02 -5.93 -9.20
CA SER A 58 6.69 -6.10 -9.75
C SER A 58 6.69 -5.57 -11.18
N PRO A 59 5.88 -6.16 -12.08
CA PRO A 59 5.84 -5.69 -13.45
C PRO A 59 5.06 -4.38 -13.65
N GLY A 60 4.39 -3.89 -12.61
CA GLY A 60 3.62 -2.65 -12.70
C GLY A 60 4.20 -1.55 -11.83
N ASP A 61 3.71 -0.35 -12.06
CA ASP A 61 4.01 0.78 -11.16
C ASP A 61 3.08 0.72 -9.97
N ALA A 62 3.58 1.11 -8.81
CA ALA A 62 2.74 1.19 -7.61
C ALA A 62 2.79 2.60 -7.05
N MET A 63 1.62 3.18 -6.82
CA MET A 63 1.51 4.46 -6.12
C MET A 63 1.30 4.14 -4.65
N VAL A 64 2.19 4.64 -3.80
CA VAL A 64 2.10 4.44 -2.36
C VAL A 64 1.79 5.78 -1.72
N GLN A 65 0.64 5.86 -1.06
CA GLN A 65 0.25 7.03 -0.30
C GLN A 65 0.32 6.65 1.18
N ILE A 66 1.20 7.32 1.92
CA ILE A 66 1.30 7.09 3.35
C ILE A 66 0.19 7.86 4.04
N LEU A 67 -0.65 7.14 4.77
CA LEU A 67 -1.80 7.72 5.47
C LEU A 67 -1.40 8.23 6.84
N SER A 68 -0.50 7.51 7.52
CA SER A 68 -0.04 7.87 8.85
C SER A 68 1.32 7.22 9.06
N GLY A 69 2.13 7.79 9.95
CA GLY A 69 3.40 7.19 10.34
C GLY A 69 4.55 7.57 9.42
N ILE A 70 5.62 6.78 9.47
CA ILE A 70 6.84 7.04 8.70
C ILE A 70 7.34 5.74 8.09
N ALA A 71 7.41 5.70 6.77
CA ALA A 71 7.92 4.54 6.03
C ALA A 71 9.29 4.86 5.47
N GLU A 72 10.22 3.91 5.60
CA GLU A 72 11.50 3.95 4.89
C GLU A 72 11.34 3.06 3.66
N ILE A 73 11.50 3.62 2.49
CA ILE A 73 11.28 2.89 1.25
C ILE A 73 12.56 2.89 0.44
N MET A 74 13.04 1.68 0.09
CA MET A 74 14.16 1.50 -0.82
C MET A 74 13.62 1.30 -2.22
N ILE A 75 14.15 2.05 -3.17
CA ILE A 75 13.87 1.85 -4.59
C ILE A 75 15.22 1.72 -5.27
N GLY A 76 15.51 0.50 -5.74
CA GLY A 76 16.87 0.21 -6.19
C GLY A 76 17.84 0.40 -5.03
N GLU A 77 18.80 1.29 -5.19
CA GLU A 77 19.78 1.58 -4.14
C GLU A 77 19.49 2.87 -3.39
N GLU A 78 18.37 3.55 -3.73
CA GLU A 78 18.02 4.82 -3.12
C GLU A 78 17.02 4.61 -1.98
N LYS A 79 17.20 5.38 -0.92
CA LYS A 79 16.38 5.28 0.28
C LYS A 79 15.57 6.56 0.46
N TYR A 80 14.28 6.40 0.74
CA TYR A 80 13.36 7.53 0.92
C TYR A 80 12.64 7.40 2.24
N HIS A 81 12.42 8.52 2.93
CA HIS A 81 11.54 8.55 4.09
C HIS A 81 10.26 9.27 3.68
N VAL A 82 9.15 8.57 3.83
CA VAL A 82 7.84 9.07 3.37
C VAL A 82 6.94 9.14 4.60
N HIS A 83 6.37 10.32 4.82
CA HIS A 83 5.56 10.60 6.01
C HIS A 83 4.07 10.64 5.67
N GLY A 84 3.23 10.55 6.69
CA GLY A 84 1.79 10.66 6.50
C GLY A 84 1.41 11.86 5.64
N GLY A 85 0.58 11.62 4.64
CA GLY A 85 0.17 12.62 3.68
C GLY A 85 1.03 12.71 2.43
N GLU A 86 2.18 12.00 2.41
CA GLU A 86 3.08 12.03 1.27
C GLU A 86 2.91 10.79 0.39
N THR A 87 3.31 10.90 -0.85
CA THR A 87 3.14 9.85 -1.86
C THR A 87 4.45 9.62 -2.61
N ILE A 88 4.70 8.36 -2.95
CA ILE A 88 5.84 7.99 -3.79
C ILE A 88 5.39 6.92 -4.78
N ILE A 89 6.01 6.90 -5.96
CA ILE A 89 5.74 5.88 -6.96
C ILE A 89 6.90 4.88 -6.96
N LEU A 90 6.55 3.59 -6.89
CA LEU A 90 7.50 2.49 -7.04
C LEU A 90 7.48 2.07 -8.49
N PRO A 91 8.55 2.35 -9.26
CA PRO A 91 8.52 2.06 -10.71
C PRO A 91 8.52 0.57 -11.00
N ALA A 92 7.88 0.20 -12.11
CA ALA A 92 7.86 -1.19 -12.57
C ALA A 92 9.28 -1.73 -12.74
N ASN A 93 9.47 -2.98 -12.33
CA ASN A 93 10.69 -3.75 -12.55
C ASN A 93 11.93 -3.22 -11.81
N ILE A 94 11.76 -2.27 -10.90
CA ILE A 94 12.83 -1.80 -10.05
C ILE A 94 12.61 -2.41 -8.66
N PRO A 95 13.62 -3.11 -8.08
CA PRO A 95 13.45 -3.71 -6.75
C PRO A 95 13.12 -2.66 -5.71
N HIS A 96 12.21 -3.01 -4.81
CA HIS A 96 11.82 -2.09 -3.74
C HIS A 96 11.52 -2.87 -2.46
N ALA A 97 11.70 -2.19 -1.33
CA ALA A 97 11.44 -2.74 0.00
C ALA A 97 10.91 -1.62 0.88
N LEU A 98 10.14 -2.00 1.91
CA LEU A 98 9.57 -1.04 2.85
C LEU A 98 9.92 -1.45 4.27
N HIS A 99 10.10 -0.44 5.13
CA HIS A 99 10.42 -0.66 6.55
C HIS A 99 9.72 0.42 7.37
N ALA A 100 9.10 0.02 8.48
CA ALA A 100 8.38 0.97 9.34
C ALA A 100 9.34 1.59 10.36
N ILE A 101 9.74 2.83 10.12
CA ILE A 101 10.47 3.63 11.10
C ILE A 101 9.56 3.91 12.28
N LYS A 102 8.33 4.31 12.00
CA LYS A 102 7.21 4.36 12.93
C LYS A 102 6.11 3.53 12.31
N SER A 103 5.23 2.98 13.13
CA SER A 103 4.06 2.27 12.59
C SER A 103 3.41 3.14 11.54
N PHE A 104 3.08 2.55 10.38
CA PHE A 104 2.46 3.34 9.32
C PHE A 104 1.34 2.58 8.64
N GLN A 105 0.50 3.35 7.99
CA GLN A 105 -0.59 2.84 7.18
C GLN A 105 -0.43 3.42 5.79
N MET A 106 -0.74 2.64 4.77
CA MET A 106 -0.61 3.12 3.40
C MET A 106 -1.72 2.58 2.52
N LEU A 107 -2.03 3.37 1.49
CA LEU A 107 -2.85 2.93 0.37
C LEU A 107 -1.91 2.65 -0.78
N LEU A 108 -1.98 1.44 -1.31
CA LEU A 108 -1.13 1.04 -2.44
C LEU A 108 -2.02 0.77 -3.64
N ILE A 109 -1.73 1.46 -4.75
CA ILE A 109 -2.44 1.28 -6.02
C ILE A 109 -1.44 0.77 -7.03
N ALA A 110 -1.60 -0.50 -7.43
CA ALA A 110 -0.72 -1.12 -8.41
C ALA A 110 -1.38 -1.10 -9.77
N VAL A 111 -0.67 -0.57 -10.76
CA VAL A 111 -1.14 -0.50 -12.15
C VAL A 111 -0.19 -1.38 -12.96
N LYS A 112 -0.74 -2.44 -13.52
CA LYS A 112 0.03 -3.45 -14.24
C LYS A 112 -0.23 -3.39 -15.73
N PRO A 113 0.72 -3.87 -16.56
CA PRO A 113 0.46 -3.92 -18.01
C PRO A 113 -0.76 -4.76 -18.30
N GLU A 114 -1.52 -4.36 -19.29
CA GLU A 114 -2.65 -5.15 -19.72
C GLU A 114 -2.16 -6.37 -20.47
N LYS A 115 -2.87 -7.48 -20.28
CA LYS A 115 -2.53 -8.69 -21.00
C LYS A 115 -2.93 -8.56 -22.45
N GLN A 116 -2.09 -9.08 -23.28
CA GLN A 116 -2.31 -9.09 -24.74
C GLN A 116 -2.93 -10.42 -25.14
#